data_9a11acdd4c89923ae9bb88aa2cf51a12
#
_entry.id   9a11acdd4c89923ae9bb88aa2cf51a12
#
_cell.length_a   1.000
_cell.length_b   1.000
_cell.length_c   1.000
_cell.angle_alpha   90.00
_cell.angle_beta   90.00
_cell.angle_gamma   90.00
#
_symmetry.space_group_name_H-M   'P 1'
#
loop_
_entity.id
_entity.type
_entity.pdbx_description
1 polymer ?
#
loop_
_entity_poly.entity_id
_entity_poly.type
_entity_poly.pdbx_seq_one_letter_code
_entity_poly.pdbx_strand_id
1 'polypeptide(L)'
;MTKDQMAATLFYPPEGTVESFAALRPVMAAMGSKESPITLTIADRLFGQVGYPFFPEYLALLKQKFEAPLELADFVKSPRAAEKRINAWVEEQTKNRIMDLIPGGALNEDTRLVLVNAIYLKAPWAMPFPKSSTADLSFQLIDGTRMETPAMTQTETLGYQRAEGYVAVTLPYKNPDLQFVILLPDAGLKPMEEKLTAAFLSGLTNLPTERVALTLPKFKLEPPLLSLSDTLKKLGMPSAFNVPPGSADFSGIAPRSPNDYLYISEVFHKTFIEIDEDGTEAAAATAVVMMRAMSMPADPVKVVIDRPFLFAIQHRPSGTCLFLGRVVDPGKP
;
A
#
# COMPACT_ATOMS: atom_id res chain seq x y z
N MET A 1 15.43 23.80 -6.34
CA MET A 1 13.94 23.97 -6.42
C MET A 1 13.21 22.62 -6.54
N THR A 2 13.39 21.82 -7.59
CA THR A 2 12.69 20.52 -7.75
C THR A 2 12.97 19.56 -6.58
N LYS A 3 14.24 19.35 -6.23
CA LYS A 3 14.64 18.53 -5.09
C LYS A 3 14.01 19.00 -3.78
N ASP A 4 14.00 20.29 -3.52
CA ASP A 4 13.49 20.86 -2.26
C ASP A 4 11.96 20.70 -2.15
N GLN A 5 11.25 20.94 -3.25
CA GLN A 5 9.80 20.71 -3.32
C GLN A 5 9.45 19.24 -3.10
N MET A 6 10.17 18.32 -3.75
CA MET A 6 9.99 16.88 -3.55
C MET A 6 10.27 16.49 -2.09
N ALA A 7 11.38 16.98 -1.52
CA ALA A 7 11.73 16.67 -0.13
C ALA A 7 10.67 17.16 0.85
N ALA A 8 10.18 18.38 0.67
CA ALA A 8 9.14 18.97 1.52
C ALA A 8 7.80 18.22 1.39
N THR A 9 7.37 17.91 0.15
CA THR A 9 6.08 17.25 -0.11
C THR A 9 6.08 15.79 0.31
N LEU A 10 7.18 15.08 0.12
CA LEU A 10 7.31 13.65 0.40
C LEU A 10 7.99 13.38 1.76
N PHE A 11 8.24 14.41 2.53
CA PHE A 11 8.84 14.35 3.87
C PHE A 11 10.19 13.59 3.89
N TYR A 12 11.02 13.78 2.87
CA TYR A 12 12.34 13.16 2.86
C TYR A 12 13.19 13.74 4.00
N PRO A 13 13.99 12.92 4.68
CA PRO A 13 14.91 13.40 5.68
C PRO A 13 15.91 14.39 5.03
N PRO A 14 16.34 15.44 5.72
CA PRO A 14 17.26 16.45 5.18
C PRO A 14 18.58 15.84 4.69
N GLU A 15 19.05 14.81 5.39
CA GLU A 15 20.26 14.07 5.10
C GLU A 15 19.99 12.56 5.13
N GLY A 16 20.82 11.77 4.44
CA GLY A 16 20.73 10.32 4.44
C GLY A 16 19.46 9.74 3.79
N THR A 17 18.82 10.49 2.87
CA THR A 17 17.60 10.04 2.18
C THR A 17 17.79 8.67 1.50
N VAL A 18 18.90 8.50 0.77
CA VAL A 18 19.21 7.25 0.05
C VAL A 18 19.40 6.11 1.02
N GLU A 19 20.16 6.33 2.08
CA GLU A 19 20.46 5.35 3.12
C GLU A 19 19.20 4.95 3.88
N SER A 20 18.32 5.89 4.21
CA SER A 20 17.05 5.65 4.90
C SER A 20 16.12 4.76 4.08
N PHE A 21 15.95 5.06 2.78
CA PHE A 21 15.14 4.22 1.91
C PHE A 21 15.80 2.86 1.61
N ALA A 22 17.13 2.84 1.40
CA ALA A 22 17.85 1.58 1.19
C ALA A 22 17.76 0.64 2.40
N ALA A 23 17.71 1.19 3.62
CA ALA A 23 17.56 0.40 4.85
C ALA A 23 16.20 -0.32 4.98
N LEU A 24 15.16 0.12 4.25
CA LEU A 24 13.87 -0.57 4.22
C LEU A 24 13.90 -1.86 3.39
N ARG A 25 14.80 -1.97 2.42
CA ARG A 25 14.85 -3.12 1.52
C ARG A 25 15.07 -4.47 2.22
N PRO A 26 16.08 -4.65 3.09
CA PRO A 26 16.27 -5.92 3.77
C PRO A 26 15.06 -6.29 4.63
N VAL A 27 14.36 -5.31 5.21
CA VAL A 27 13.12 -5.51 5.97
C VAL A 27 12.03 -6.07 5.05
N MET A 28 11.82 -5.44 3.88
CA MET A 28 10.83 -5.88 2.90
C MET A 28 11.18 -7.27 2.32
N ALA A 29 12.47 -7.50 2.01
CA ALA A 29 12.94 -8.77 1.49
C ALA A 29 12.76 -9.90 2.51
N ALA A 30 13.03 -9.66 3.79
CA ALA A 30 12.83 -10.64 4.86
C ALA A 30 11.34 -11.03 4.99
N MET A 31 10.44 -10.08 4.88
CA MET A 31 8.99 -10.35 4.89
C MET A 31 8.53 -11.21 3.72
N GLY A 32 9.11 -11.03 2.52
CA GLY A 32 8.79 -11.77 1.30
C GLY A 32 9.67 -13.00 1.06
N SER A 33 10.52 -13.43 2.01
CA SER A 33 11.40 -14.58 1.84
C SER A 33 10.64 -15.88 1.62
N LYS A 34 11.31 -16.90 1.04
CA LYS A 34 10.67 -18.20 0.76
C LYS A 34 10.24 -18.95 2.03
N GLU A 35 10.90 -18.68 3.15
CA GLU A 35 10.58 -19.24 4.46
C GLU A 35 9.43 -18.48 5.14
N SER A 36 9.09 -17.29 4.66
CA SER A 36 7.99 -16.49 5.19
C SER A 36 6.64 -17.12 4.82
N PRO A 37 5.68 -17.16 5.77
CA PRO A 37 4.31 -17.60 5.47
C PRO A 37 3.54 -16.59 4.60
N ILE A 38 4.13 -15.44 4.31
CA ILE A 38 3.52 -14.39 3.49
C ILE A 38 4.25 -14.23 2.16
N THR A 39 3.57 -13.66 1.19
CA THR A 39 4.16 -13.18 -0.06
C THR A 39 4.00 -11.67 -0.10
N LEU A 40 5.10 -10.95 0.02
CA LEU A 40 5.15 -9.51 -0.21
C LEU A 40 5.97 -9.26 -1.48
N THR A 41 5.34 -8.72 -2.50
CA THR A 41 6.04 -8.29 -3.72
C THR A 41 5.90 -6.77 -3.84
N ILE A 42 7.03 -6.09 -3.86
CA ILE A 42 7.12 -4.68 -4.19
C ILE A 42 7.73 -4.61 -5.58
N ALA A 43 6.89 -4.37 -6.57
CA ALA A 43 7.30 -4.29 -7.97
C ALA A 43 7.69 -2.85 -8.30
N ASP A 44 8.91 -2.48 -7.92
CA ASP A 44 9.51 -1.20 -8.21
C ASP A 44 10.49 -1.33 -9.36
N ARG A 45 10.25 -0.60 -10.45
CA ARG A 45 11.16 -0.55 -11.58
C ARG A 45 11.13 0.79 -12.29
N LEU A 46 12.31 1.17 -12.75
CA LEU A 46 12.49 2.29 -13.66
C LEU A 46 12.68 1.78 -15.08
N PHE A 47 11.92 2.35 -16.01
CA PHE A 47 12.06 2.11 -17.44
C PHE A 47 12.56 3.39 -18.09
N GLY A 48 13.72 3.34 -18.75
CA GLY A 48 14.37 4.49 -19.37
C GLY A 48 14.42 4.36 -20.88
N GLN A 49 14.34 5.50 -21.59
CA GLN A 49 14.47 5.53 -23.06
C GLN A 49 15.82 4.96 -23.49
N VAL A 50 15.81 4.02 -24.42
CA VAL A 50 17.02 3.49 -25.04
C VAL A 50 17.84 4.61 -25.72
N GLY A 51 19.14 4.67 -25.44
CA GLY A 51 20.03 5.71 -25.97
C GLY A 51 19.98 7.07 -25.29
N TYR A 52 19.13 7.25 -24.28
CA TYR A 52 19.14 8.47 -23.46
C TYR A 52 20.36 8.47 -22.52
N PRO A 53 21.06 9.60 -22.34
CA PRO A 53 22.36 9.65 -21.65
C PRO A 53 22.22 9.67 -20.12
N PHE A 54 21.65 8.63 -19.52
CA PHE A 54 21.60 8.51 -18.06
C PHE A 54 23.01 8.42 -17.47
N PHE A 55 23.22 9.09 -16.33
CA PHE A 55 24.52 9.07 -15.68
C PHE A 55 24.86 7.68 -15.12
N PRO A 56 26.11 7.19 -15.36
CA PRO A 56 26.55 5.90 -14.84
C PRO A 56 26.44 5.78 -13.32
N GLU A 57 26.71 6.87 -12.61
CA GLU A 57 26.64 6.96 -11.15
C GLU A 57 25.20 6.74 -10.65
N TYR A 58 24.23 7.31 -11.35
CA TYR A 58 22.82 7.11 -11.05
C TYR A 58 22.40 5.64 -11.29
N LEU A 59 22.81 5.06 -12.42
CA LEU A 59 22.52 3.66 -12.73
C LEU A 59 23.16 2.70 -11.72
N ALA A 60 24.40 3.02 -11.28
CA ALA A 60 25.08 2.26 -10.24
C ALA A 60 24.36 2.36 -8.89
N LEU A 61 23.90 3.56 -8.51
CA LEU A 61 23.11 3.79 -7.30
C LEU A 61 21.85 2.93 -7.27
N LEU A 62 21.05 2.95 -8.35
CA LEU A 62 19.83 2.15 -8.48
C LEU A 62 20.11 0.66 -8.30
N LYS A 63 21.14 0.16 -8.96
CA LYS A 63 21.51 -1.25 -8.90
C LYS A 63 22.02 -1.66 -7.51
N GLN A 64 22.90 -0.88 -6.91
CA GLN A 64 23.63 -1.25 -5.68
C GLN A 64 22.81 -1.00 -4.41
N LYS A 65 22.05 0.12 -4.35
CA LYS A 65 21.32 0.53 -3.15
C LYS A 65 19.87 0.07 -3.17
N PHE A 66 19.27 0.00 -4.36
CA PHE A 66 17.83 -0.31 -4.49
C PHE A 66 17.55 -1.65 -5.17
N GLU A 67 18.59 -2.34 -5.70
CA GLU A 67 18.42 -3.58 -6.50
C GLU A 67 17.36 -3.43 -7.60
N ALA A 68 17.12 -2.21 -8.04
CA ALA A 68 16.15 -1.82 -9.05
C ALA A 68 16.88 -1.26 -10.28
N PRO A 69 17.54 -2.13 -11.08
CA PRO A 69 18.23 -1.66 -12.27
C PRO A 69 17.24 -1.02 -13.24
N LEU A 70 17.68 0.07 -13.87
CA LEU A 70 16.92 0.69 -14.95
C LEU A 70 16.82 -0.28 -16.13
N GLU A 71 15.60 -0.52 -16.58
CA GLU A 71 15.32 -1.31 -17.78
C GLU A 71 15.11 -0.39 -18.97
N LEU A 72 15.76 -0.69 -20.10
CA LEU A 72 15.65 0.15 -21.30
C LEU A 72 14.42 -0.24 -22.12
N ALA A 73 13.67 0.77 -22.55
CA ALA A 73 12.52 0.64 -23.45
C ALA A 73 12.57 1.72 -24.53
N ASP A 74 12.06 1.41 -25.72
CA ASP A 74 12.03 2.36 -26.84
C ASP A 74 10.68 3.10 -26.89
N PHE A 75 10.58 4.19 -26.13
CA PHE A 75 9.38 5.03 -26.11
C PHE A 75 9.25 5.86 -27.39
N VAL A 76 10.35 6.24 -28.00
CA VAL A 76 10.37 7.10 -29.20
C VAL A 76 9.81 6.35 -30.41
N LYS A 77 10.30 5.15 -30.69
CA LYS A 77 9.91 4.39 -31.90
C LYS A 77 8.72 3.47 -31.67
N SER A 78 8.53 3.01 -30.43
CA SER A 78 7.57 1.95 -30.12
C SER A 78 6.88 2.12 -28.78
N PRO A 79 6.24 3.29 -28.50
CA PRO A 79 5.64 3.56 -27.18
C PRO A 79 4.60 2.51 -26.78
N ARG A 80 3.78 2.03 -27.72
CA ARG A 80 2.79 0.97 -27.48
C ARG A 80 3.41 -0.37 -27.08
N ALA A 81 4.57 -0.72 -27.64
CA ALA A 81 5.26 -1.94 -27.25
C ALA A 81 5.86 -1.79 -25.85
N ALA A 82 6.36 -0.60 -25.51
CA ALA A 82 6.83 -0.29 -24.18
C ALA A 82 5.70 -0.37 -23.12
N GLU A 83 4.52 0.21 -23.41
CA GLU A 83 3.32 0.08 -22.55
C GLU A 83 2.99 -1.39 -22.26
N LYS A 84 2.88 -2.20 -23.29
CA LYS A 84 2.57 -3.63 -23.16
C LYS A 84 3.62 -4.39 -22.35
N ARG A 85 4.90 -4.08 -22.57
CA ARG A 85 6.01 -4.70 -21.83
C ARG A 85 5.97 -4.36 -20.35
N ILE A 86 5.73 -3.08 -20.01
CA ILE A 86 5.62 -2.62 -18.63
C ILE A 86 4.42 -3.29 -17.95
N ASN A 87 3.24 -3.30 -18.59
CA ASN A 87 2.05 -3.94 -18.06
C ASN A 87 2.26 -5.44 -17.83
N ALA A 88 2.80 -6.16 -18.81
CA ALA A 88 3.09 -7.59 -18.68
C ALA A 88 4.06 -7.88 -17.51
N TRP A 89 5.07 -7.03 -17.30
CA TRP A 89 5.96 -7.17 -16.16
C TRP A 89 5.24 -6.97 -14.83
N VAL A 90 4.37 -5.95 -14.71
CA VAL A 90 3.57 -5.70 -13.50
C VAL A 90 2.62 -6.87 -13.22
N GLU A 91 1.93 -7.35 -14.24
CA GLU A 91 1.03 -8.51 -14.16
C GLU A 91 1.75 -9.75 -13.64
N GLU A 92 2.94 -10.05 -14.18
CA GLU A 92 3.77 -11.15 -13.71
C GLU A 92 4.16 -10.99 -12.22
N GLN A 93 4.66 -9.80 -11.83
CA GLN A 93 5.08 -9.54 -10.46
C GLN A 93 3.91 -9.61 -9.48
N THR A 94 2.74 -9.17 -9.88
CA THR A 94 1.54 -9.12 -9.02
C THR A 94 0.61 -10.32 -9.20
N LYS A 95 1.07 -11.39 -9.86
CA LYS A 95 0.28 -12.62 -10.13
C LYS A 95 -1.06 -12.32 -10.79
N ASN A 96 -1.07 -11.40 -11.76
CA ASN A 96 -2.23 -10.91 -12.49
C ASN A 96 -3.29 -10.22 -11.60
N ARG A 97 -2.91 -9.73 -10.42
CA ARG A 97 -3.82 -8.96 -9.57
C ARG A 97 -3.87 -7.48 -9.96
N ILE A 98 -2.77 -6.97 -10.51
CA ILE A 98 -2.72 -5.60 -11.04
C ILE A 98 -2.48 -5.70 -12.55
N MET A 99 -3.53 -5.47 -13.32
CA MET A 99 -3.50 -5.48 -14.79
C MET A 99 -3.63 -4.06 -15.32
N ASP A 100 -3.08 -3.83 -16.53
CA ASP A 100 -3.21 -2.58 -17.27
C ASP A 100 -2.83 -1.33 -16.44
N LEU A 101 -1.67 -1.40 -15.73
CA LEU A 101 -1.19 -0.28 -14.91
C LEU A 101 -0.96 0.97 -15.74
N ILE A 102 -0.38 0.82 -16.93
CA ILE A 102 -0.18 1.92 -17.89
C ILE A 102 -1.34 1.90 -18.88
N PRO A 103 -2.21 2.94 -18.89
CA PRO A 103 -3.29 3.03 -19.87
C PRO A 103 -2.76 3.12 -21.28
N GLY A 104 -3.51 2.56 -22.22
CA GLY A 104 -3.13 2.63 -23.63
C GLY A 104 -3.04 4.07 -24.14
N GLY A 105 -1.84 4.51 -24.57
CA GLY A 105 -1.55 5.84 -25.05
C GLY A 105 -1.06 6.83 -24.01
N ALA A 106 -0.79 6.37 -22.82
CA ALA A 106 -0.18 7.19 -21.78
C ALA A 106 1.30 7.48 -22.05
N LEU A 107 1.98 6.61 -22.79
CA LEU A 107 3.37 6.80 -23.20
C LEU A 107 3.44 7.27 -24.66
N ASN A 108 4.39 8.15 -24.93
CA ASN A 108 4.59 8.76 -26.25
C ASN A 108 6.08 8.97 -26.55
N GLU A 109 6.39 9.58 -27.69
CA GLU A 109 7.75 9.85 -28.16
C GLU A 109 8.54 10.82 -27.27
N ASP A 110 7.88 11.61 -26.43
CA ASP A 110 8.51 12.53 -25.47
C ASP A 110 8.85 11.83 -24.14
N THR A 111 8.36 10.62 -23.92
CA THR A 111 8.63 9.84 -22.70
C THR A 111 10.11 9.48 -22.62
N ARG A 112 10.78 9.75 -21.49
CA ARG A 112 12.19 9.41 -21.26
C ARG A 112 12.40 8.48 -20.07
N LEU A 113 11.51 8.58 -19.08
CA LEU A 113 11.61 7.79 -17.85
C LEU A 113 10.21 7.50 -17.32
N VAL A 114 9.95 6.24 -16.97
CA VAL A 114 8.72 5.77 -16.36
C VAL A 114 9.06 5.10 -15.03
N LEU A 115 8.45 5.59 -13.95
CA LEU A 115 8.50 4.94 -12.64
C LEU A 115 7.27 4.06 -12.48
N VAL A 116 7.51 2.80 -12.19
CA VAL A 116 6.46 1.81 -11.91
C VAL A 116 6.56 1.38 -10.47
N ASN A 117 5.45 1.47 -9.76
CA ASN A 117 5.29 0.94 -8.41
C ASN A 117 3.99 0.16 -8.32
N ALA A 118 4.08 -1.10 -7.91
CA ALA A 118 2.93 -1.92 -7.60
C ALA A 118 3.24 -2.77 -6.36
N ILE A 119 2.30 -2.84 -5.42
CA ILE A 119 2.47 -3.61 -4.19
C ILE A 119 1.41 -4.70 -4.15
N TYR A 120 1.86 -5.94 -4.01
CA TYR A 120 1.04 -7.10 -3.82
C TYR A 120 1.37 -7.78 -2.49
N LEU A 121 0.36 -8.01 -1.67
CA LEU A 121 0.50 -8.73 -0.42
C LEU A 121 -0.47 -9.89 -0.37
N LYS A 122 0.07 -11.08 -0.02
CA LYS A 122 -0.69 -12.25 0.38
C LYS A 122 -0.23 -12.68 1.75
N ALA A 123 -1.11 -12.58 2.76
CA ALA A 123 -0.75 -12.79 4.14
C ALA A 123 -1.89 -13.48 4.91
N PRO A 124 -1.72 -14.74 5.34
CA PRO A 124 -2.72 -15.41 6.17
C PRO A 124 -2.74 -14.82 7.58
N TRP A 125 -3.91 -14.78 8.20
CA TRP A 125 -4.07 -14.43 9.60
C TRP A 125 -3.29 -15.38 10.51
N ALA A 126 -2.80 -14.90 11.64
CA ALA A 126 -2.28 -15.77 12.70
C ALA A 126 -3.36 -16.71 13.22
N MET A 127 -4.58 -16.18 13.35
CA MET A 127 -5.81 -16.90 13.72
C MET A 127 -6.86 -16.63 12.64
N PRO A 128 -7.09 -17.57 11.71
CA PRO A 128 -8.12 -17.44 10.67
C PRO A 128 -9.52 -17.40 11.27
N PHE A 129 -10.42 -16.67 10.60
CA PHE A 129 -11.84 -16.68 10.99
C PHE A 129 -12.49 -18.02 10.60
N PRO A 130 -13.33 -18.61 11.47
CA PRO A 130 -14.08 -19.79 11.10
C PRO A 130 -15.09 -19.45 9.99
N LYS A 131 -15.01 -20.14 8.84
CA LYS A 131 -15.93 -19.92 7.72
C LYS A 131 -17.41 -20.13 8.09
N SER A 132 -17.66 -21.01 9.06
CA SER A 132 -18.99 -21.25 9.61
C SER A 132 -19.56 -20.08 10.43
N SER A 133 -18.71 -19.11 10.79
CA SER A 133 -19.08 -17.91 11.54
C SER A 133 -19.22 -16.67 10.64
N THR A 134 -19.18 -16.85 9.32
CA THR A 134 -19.49 -15.80 8.35
C THR A 134 -20.99 -15.74 8.14
N ALA A 135 -21.56 -14.55 8.35
CA ALA A 135 -22.98 -14.27 8.17
C ALA A 135 -23.18 -12.87 7.61
N ASP A 136 -24.37 -12.60 7.09
CA ASP A 136 -24.70 -11.26 6.58
C ASP A 136 -24.76 -10.25 7.72
N LEU A 137 -24.14 -9.09 7.48
CA LEU A 137 -24.11 -7.93 8.36
C LEU A 137 -24.73 -6.72 7.66
N SER A 138 -25.62 -6.03 8.35
CA SER A 138 -26.16 -4.76 7.89
C SER A 138 -25.12 -3.66 8.05
N PHE A 139 -24.46 -3.28 6.95
CA PHE A 139 -23.42 -2.27 6.90
C PHE A 139 -24.00 -0.91 6.48
N GLN A 140 -23.71 0.13 7.22
CA GLN A 140 -24.12 1.49 6.91
C GLN A 140 -23.12 2.13 5.94
N LEU A 141 -23.60 2.58 4.77
CA LEU A 141 -22.79 3.31 3.79
C LEU A 141 -22.56 4.77 4.19
N ILE A 142 -21.69 5.46 3.46
CA ILE A 142 -21.34 6.85 3.74
C ILE A 142 -22.52 7.82 3.56
N ASP A 143 -23.49 7.48 2.73
CA ASP A 143 -24.74 8.24 2.50
C ASP A 143 -25.84 7.92 3.54
N GLY A 144 -25.55 7.05 4.51
CA GLY A 144 -26.46 6.62 5.56
C GLY A 144 -27.39 5.47 5.18
N THR A 145 -27.41 5.03 3.92
CA THR A 145 -28.14 3.83 3.51
C THR A 145 -27.47 2.57 4.08
N ARG A 146 -28.22 1.44 4.10
CA ARG A 146 -27.69 0.16 4.57
C ARG A 146 -27.68 -0.87 3.48
N MET A 147 -26.66 -1.74 3.53
CA MET A 147 -26.56 -2.91 2.67
C MET A 147 -26.21 -4.15 3.49
N GLU A 148 -26.65 -5.30 3.04
CA GLU A 148 -26.21 -6.57 3.60
C GLU A 148 -24.88 -6.98 2.94
N THR A 149 -23.91 -7.39 3.77
CA THR A 149 -22.59 -7.80 3.30
C THR A 149 -22.08 -8.98 4.13
N PRO A 150 -21.40 -9.97 3.52
CA PRO A 150 -20.80 -11.05 4.28
C PRO A 150 -19.77 -10.53 5.29
N ALA A 151 -19.93 -10.85 6.55
CA ALA A 151 -19.01 -10.50 7.62
C ALA A 151 -18.57 -11.73 8.39
N MET A 152 -17.29 -11.84 8.60
CA MET A 152 -16.65 -12.92 9.35
C MET A 152 -16.52 -12.55 10.82
N THR A 153 -16.72 -13.52 11.70
CA THR A 153 -16.71 -13.31 13.15
C THR A 153 -15.77 -14.29 13.85
N GLN A 154 -14.97 -13.77 14.80
CA GLN A 154 -14.17 -14.57 15.71
C GLN A 154 -14.06 -13.92 17.08
N THR A 155 -13.67 -14.71 18.09
CA THR A 155 -13.36 -14.20 19.43
C THR A 155 -11.96 -14.61 19.80
N GLU A 156 -11.04 -13.64 19.80
CA GLU A 156 -9.61 -13.86 20.01
C GLU A 156 -9.01 -12.78 20.93
N THR A 157 -7.79 -13.04 21.41
CA THR A 157 -7.00 -12.01 22.10
C THR A 157 -6.31 -11.14 21.06
N LEU A 158 -6.81 -9.93 20.88
CA LEU A 158 -6.38 -8.97 19.86
C LEU A 158 -5.87 -7.69 20.52
N GLY A 159 -5.01 -6.94 19.80
CA GLY A 159 -4.72 -5.56 20.23
C GLY A 159 -5.97 -4.72 20.16
N TYR A 160 -6.30 -4.02 21.24
CA TYR A 160 -7.53 -3.25 21.34
C TYR A 160 -7.29 -1.93 22.07
N GLN A 161 -7.89 -0.89 21.55
CA GLN A 161 -7.93 0.42 22.22
C GLN A 161 -9.26 1.12 21.92
N ARG A 162 -9.97 1.48 22.99
CA ARG A 162 -11.03 2.48 22.90
C ARG A 162 -10.44 3.84 23.23
N ALA A 163 -10.49 4.76 22.30
CA ALA A 163 -10.03 6.13 22.46
C ALA A 163 -11.17 7.11 22.17
N GLU A 164 -10.94 8.39 22.44
CA GLU A 164 -11.92 9.42 22.12
C GLU A 164 -12.12 9.52 20.59
N GLY A 165 -13.33 9.21 20.15
CA GLY A 165 -13.79 9.31 18.77
C GLY A 165 -13.50 8.09 17.89
N TYR A 166 -12.89 7.00 18.42
CA TYR A 166 -12.66 5.78 17.62
C TYR A 166 -12.37 4.54 18.47
N VAL A 167 -12.51 3.39 17.81
CA VAL A 167 -11.97 2.11 18.28
C VAL A 167 -10.83 1.70 17.35
N ALA A 168 -9.72 1.24 17.92
CA ALA A 168 -8.64 0.59 17.19
C ALA A 168 -8.58 -0.91 17.54
N VAL A 169 -8.45 -1.77 16.53
CA VAL A 169 -8.22 -3.22 16.68
C VAL A 169 -7.05 -3.60 15.80
N THR A 170 -6.16 -4.45 16.32
CA THR A 170 -5.07 -5.00 15.50
C THR A 170 -5.15 -6.52 15.42
N LEU A 171 -5.09 -7.04 14.19
CA LEU A 171 -5.08 -8.47 13.91
C LEU A 171 -3.67 -8.86 13.42
N PRO A 172 -3.00 -9.80 14.11
CA PRO A 172 -1.69 -10.27 13.67
C PRO A 172 -1.84 -11.18 12.44
N TYR A 173 -0.91 -11.07 11.51
CA TYR A 173 -0.72 -12.06 10.47
C TYR A 173 0.17 -13.21 10.98
N LYS A 174 0.21 -14.30 10.22
CA LYS A 174 1.05 -15.48 10.54
C LYS A 174 2.55 -15.13 10.63
N ASN A 175 2.98 -14.11 9.90
CA ASN A 175 4.25 -13.44 10.19
C ASN A 175 4.01 -12.43 11.32
N PRO A 176 4.60 -12.58 12.51
CA PRO A 176 4.31 -11.74 13.68
C PRO A 176 4.78 -10.30 13.54
N ASP A 177 5.64 -10.01 12.56
CA ASP A 177 6.09 -8.65 12.26
C ASP A 177 5.06 -7.85 11.46
N LEU A 178 3.99 -8.49 10.97
CA LEU A 178 2.91 -7.82 10.28
C LEU A 178 1.60 -7.85 11.08
N GLN A 179 0.87 -6.75 10.99
CA GLN A 179 -0.49 -6.65 11.51
C GLN A 179 -1.40 -5.86 10.57
N PHE A 180 -2.68 -6.22 10.62
CA PHE A 180 -3.77 -5.45 10.06
C PHE A 180 -4.36 -4.58 11.16
N VAL A 181 -4.46 -3.30 10.92
CA VAL A 181 -5.01 -2.31 11.85
C VAL A 181 -6.37 -1.86 11.34
N ILE A 182 -7.37 -1.90 12.19
CA ILE A 182 -8.70 -1.35 11.94
C ILE A 182 -8.87 -0.11 12.80
N LEU A 183 -9.35 0.97 12.20
CA LEU A 183 -9.75 2.19 12.89
C LEU A 183 -11.22 2.45 12.57
N LEU A 184 -12.08 2.20 13.54
CA LEU A 184 -13.53 2.41 13.43
C LEU A 184 -13.90 3.74 14.09
N PRO A 185 -14.17 4.81 13.31
CA PRO A 185 -14.51 6.10 13.87
C PRO A 185 -15.95 6.14 14.41
N ASP A 186 -16.18 6.97 15.43
CA ASP A 186 -17.53 7.19 15.99
C ASP A 186 -18.33 8.21 15.17
N ALA A 187 -17.65 9.24 14.63
CA ALA A 187 -18.26 10.41 13.99
C ALA A 187 -17.93 10.51 12.47
N GLY A 188 -17.69 9.36 11.81
CA GLY A 188 -17.35 9.31 10.39
C GLY A 188 -15.85 9.46 10.11
N LEU A 189 -15.47 9.32 8.82
CA LEU A 189 -14.08 9.16 8.41
C LEU A 189 -13.26 10.44 8.56
N LYS A 190 -13.81 11.60 8.17
CA LYS A 190 -13.03 12.85 8.08
C LYS A 190 -12.31 13.25 9.36
N PRO A 191 -12.94 13.24 10.55
CA PRO A 191 -12.23 13.56 11.80
C PRO A 191 -11.13 12.54 12.14
N MET A 192 -11.27 11.30 11.67
CA MET A 192 -10.24 10.27 11.84
C MET A 192 -9.10 10.45 10.85
N GLU A 193 -9.38 10.77 9.60
CA GLU A 193 -8.39 11.08 8.58
C GLU A 193 -7.48 12.24 8.99
N GLU A 194 -8.02 13.27 9.63
CA GLU A 194 -7.27 14.43 10.16
C GLU A 194 -6.29 14.05 11.30
N LYS A 195 -6.55 12.93 12.00
CA LYS A 195 -5.65 12.41 13.05
C LYS A 195 -4.52 11.53 12.49
N LEU A 196 -4.61 11.08 11.22
CA LEU A 196 -3.63 10.18 10.62
C LEU A 196 -2.29 10.89 10.41
N THR A 197 -1.36 10.64 11.31
CA THR A 197 0.05 11.05 11.19
C THR A 197 0.95 9.82 11.30
N ALA A 198 2.20 9.93 10.88
CA ALA A 198 3.17 8.85 11.06
C ALA A 198 3.31 8.45 12.54
N ALA A 199 3.33 9.43 13.44
CA ALA A 199 3.40 9.19 14.89
C ALA A 199 2.16 8.48 15.42
N PHE A 200 0.96 8.88 14.95
CA PHE A 200 -0.30 8.21 15.29
C PHE A 200 -0.27 6.74 14.86
N LEU A 201 0.03 6.48 13.58
CA LEU A 201 0.12 5.12 13.06
C LEU A 201 1.18 4.29 13.79
N SER A 202 2.36 4.86 14.05
CA SER A 202 3.40 4.18 14.81
C SER A 202 2.96 3.82 16.24
N GLY A 203 2.13 4.63 16.87
CA GLY A 203 1.53 4.36 18.19
C GLY A 203 0.62 3.13 18.22
N LEU A 204 0.13 2.66 17.07
CA LEU A 204 -0.76 1.49 16.97
C LEU A 204 0.00 0.15 16.86
N THR A 205 1.32 0.16 16.79
CA THR A 205 2.12 -1.06 16.59
C THR A 205 2.06 -2.04 17.77
N ASN A 206 1.79 -1.56 18.97
CA ASN A 206 1.77 -2.35 20.20
C ASN A 206 0.60 -1.93 21.11
N LEU A 207 -0.63 -2.16 20.66
CA LEU A 207 -1.80 -1.92 21.50
C LEU A 207 -1.88 -2.92 22.66
N PRO A 208 -2.48 -2.54 23.80
CA PRO A 208 -2.85 -3.50 24.83
C PRO A 208 -3.75 -4.60 24.25
N THR A 209 -3.61 -5.80 24.75
CA THR A 209 -4.42 -6.94 24.28
C THR A 209 -5.64 -7.15 25.14
N GLU A 210 -6.78 -7.38 24.49
CA GLU A 210 -8.05 -7.70 25.11
C GLU A 210 -8.70 -8.90 24.42
N ARG A 211 -9.60 -9.58 25.10
CA ARG A 211 -10.45 -10.58 24.48
C ARG A 211 -11.56 -9.89 23.69
N VAL A 212 -11.47 -9.94 22.36
CA VAL A 212 -12.35 -9.22 21.43
C VAL A 212 -13.20 -10.19 20.62
N ALA A 213 -14.51 -10.02 20.65
CA ALA A 213 -15.44 -10.60 19.67
C ALA A 213 -15.56 -9.62 18.50
N LEU A 214 -14.80 -9.89 17.45
CA LEU A 214 -14.70 -9.02 16.26
C LEU A 214 -15.60 -9.55 15.15
N THR A 215 -16.45 -8.67 14.60
CA THR A 215 -17.17 -8.89 13.34
C THR A 215 -16.63 -7.93 12.30
N LEU A 216 -16.06 -8.47 11.22
CA LEU A 216 -15.39 -7.71 10.16
C LEU A 216 -15.99 -8.10 8.80
N PRO A 217 -16.50 -7.14 8.01
CA PRO A 217 -16.97 -7.43 6.66
C PRO A 217 -15.83 -7.94 5.78
N LYS A 218 -16.13 -8.90 4.92
CA LYS A 218 -15.24 -9.27 3.81
C LYS A 218 -15.27 -8.15 2.79
N PHE A 219 -14.13 -7.83 2.22
CA PHE A 219 -14.08 -6.82 1.18
C PHE A 219 -12.93 -7.05 0.21
N LYS A 220 -13.12 -6.55 -1.00
CA LYS A 220 -12.12 -6.48 -2.04
C LYS A 220 -12.05 -5.03 -2.52
N LEU A 221 -10.84 -4.47 -2.56
CA LEU A 221 -10.59 -3.15 -3.12
C LEU A 221 -9.68 -3.27 -4.33
N GLU A 222 -10.20 -2.86 -5.44
CA GLU A 222 -9.50 -2.74 -6.71
C GLU A 222 -9.79 -1.35 -7.28
N PRO A 223 -9.28 -0.29 -6.62
CA PRO A 223 -9.60 1.07 -7.03
C PRO A 223 -9.16 1.30 -8.48
N PRO A 224 -9.86 2.18 -9.21
CA PRO A 224 -9.43 2.58 -10.53
C PRO A 224 -8.03 3.17 -10.44
N LEU A 225 -7.30 3.14 -11.57
CA LEU A 225 -5.98 3.74 -11.66
C LEU A 225 -6.01 5.18 -11.14
N LEU A 226 -5.14 5.48 -10.19
CA LEU A 226 -4.94 6.83 -9.68
C LEU A 226 -3.79 7.50 -10.44
N SER A 227 -4.10 8.61 -11.13
CA SER A 227 -3.09 9.58 -11.51
C SER A 227 -2.79 10.46 -10.30
N LEU A 228 -1.59 10.35 -9.78
CA LEU A 228 -1.16 11.13 -8.62
C LEU A 228 -0.57 12.49 -9.00
N SER A 229 -0.32 12.74 -10.28
CA SER A 229 0.39 13.93 -10.77
C SER A 229 -0.25 15.23 -10.32
N ASP A 230 -1.57 15.38 -10.48
CA ASP A 230 -2.25 16.61 -10.05
C ASP A 230 -2.31 16.77 -8.54
N THR A 231 -2.43 15.66 -7.82
CA THR A 231 -2.38 15.68 -6.35
C THR A 231 -1.02 16.12 -5.86
N LEU A 232 0.06 15.56 -6.40
CA LEU A 232 1.44 15.89 -6.01
C LEU A 232 1.81 17.33 -6.37
N LYS A 233 1.35 17.85 -7.52
CA LYS A 233 1.49 19.27 -7.87
C LYS A 233 0.83 20.18 -6.83
N LYS A 234 -0.41 19.85 -6.44
CA LYS A 234 -1.18 20.62 -5.43
C LYS A 234 -0.57 20.53 -4.03
N LEU A 235 0.06 19.41 -3.69
CA LEU A 235 0.75 19.21 -2.43
C LEU A 235 2.09 19.97 -2.32
N GLY A 236 2.60 20.55 -3.43
CA GLY A 236 3.74 21.45 -3.37
C GLY A 236 4.96 21.07 -4.20
N MET A 237 4.85 20.09 -5.14
CA MET A 237 5.99 19.74 -6.01
C MET A 237 5.72 19.95 -7.52
N PRO A 238 5.18 21.11 -7.95
CA PRO A 238 4.85 21.35 -9.35
C PRO A 238 6.08 21.34 -10.27
N SER A 239 7.26 21.77 -9.79
CA SER A 239 8.49 21.79 -10.60
C SER A 239 8.91 20.39 -11.06
N ALA A 240 8.64 19.34 -10.28
CA ALA A 240 8.95 17.97 -10.70
C ALA A 240 8.16 17.56 -11.97
N PHE A 241 6.99 18.16 -12.17
CA PHE A 241 6.10 17.97 -13.33
C PHE A 241 6.25 19.07 -14.38
N ASN A 242 7.37 19.81 -14.33
CA ASN A 242 7.67 20.89 -15.28
C ASN A 242 6.65 22.05 -15.27
N VAL A 243 6.13 22.40 -14.11
CA VAL A 243 5.19 23.51 -13.92
C VAL A 243 5.83 24.60 -13.04
N PRO A 244 6.15 25.80 -13.60
CA PRO A 244 6.01 26.18 -15.01
C PRO A 244 7.01 25.45 -15.92
N PRO A 245 6.83 25.48 -17.26
CA PRO A 245 7.76 24.88 -18.22
C PRO A 245 9.22 25.33 -17.96
N GLY A 246 10.17 24.41 -18.02
CA GLY A 246 11.58 24.65 -17.73
C GLY A 246 11.94 24.62 -16.25
N SER A 247 10.99 24.39 -15.34
CA SER A 247 11.26 24.36 -13.90
C SER A 247 11.80 23.02 -13.38
N ALA A 248 11.61 21.92 -14.14
CA ALA A 248 12.10 20.62 -13.76
C ALA A 248 13.62 20.56 -13.75
N ASP A 249 14.18 19.99 -12.68
CA ASP A 249 15.61 19.78 -12.55
C ASP A 249 15.88 18.38 -11.98
N PHE A 250 16.21 17.47 -12.88
CA PHE A 250 16.68 16.11 -12.62
C PHE A 250 18.12 15.92 -13.16
N SER A 251 18.93 16.98 -13.10
CA SER A 251 20.33 16.99 -13.56
C SER A 251 21.24 16.01 -12.79
N GLY A 252 20.78 15.40 -11.71
CA GLY A 252 21.45 14.29 -11.04
C GLY A 252 21.20 12.92 -11.70
N ILE A 253 20.25 12.83 -12.66
CA ILE A 253 19.88 11.58 -13.35
C ILE A 253 20.48 11.55 -14.76
N ALA A 254 20.39 12.65 -15.48
CA ALA A 254 20.87 12.81 -16.85
C ALA A 254 21.24 14.28 -17.12
N PRO A 255 22.01 14.56 -18.20
CA PRO A 255 22.31 15.94 -18.59
C PRO A 255 21.04 16.76 -18.82
N ARG A 256 21.10 18.04 -18.45
CA ARG A 256 20.01 18.98 -18.66
C ARG A 256 20.42 20.01 -19.71
N SER A 257 19.61 20.11 -20.78
CA SER A 257 19.76 21.18 -21.79
C SER A 257 18.44 21.94 -21.91
N PRO A 258 18.43 23.14 -22.51
CA PRO A 258 17.22 23.95 -22.64
C PRO A 258 16.06 23.26 -23.37
N ASN A 259 16.36 22.33 -24.28
CA ASN A 259 15.37 21.65 -25.13
C ASN A 259 15.27 20.16 -24.86
N ASP A 260 16.06 19.60 -23.95
CA ASP A 260 16.02 18.19 -23.58
C ASP A 260 16.42 18.02 -22.11
N TYR A 261 15.44 17.75 -21.27
CA TYR A 261 15.60 17.54 -19.83
C TYR A 261 14.50 16.65 -19.30
N LEU A 262 14.78 15.95 -18.20
CA LEU A 262 13.84 15.06 -17.56
C LEU A 262 12.82 15.85 -16.73
N TYR A 263 11.58 15.39 -16.77
CA TYR A 263 10.53 15.73 -15.84
C TYR A 263 9.58 14.53 -15.64
N ILE A 264 8.80 14.54 -14.57
CA ILE A 264 7.78 13.53 -14.34
C ILE A 264 6.56 13.87 -15.19
N SER A 265 6.25 13.06 -16.19
CA SER A 265 5.05 13.24 -17.00
C SER A 265 3.81 12.76 -16.27
N GLU A 266 3.89 11.57 -15.65
CA GLU A 266 2.78 10.97 -14.93
C GLU A 266 3.28 10.03 -13.82
N VAL A 267 2.47 9.89 -12.76
CA VAL A 267 2.70 8.92 -11.68
C VAL A 267 1.47 8.03 -11.58
N PHE A 268 1.66 6.77 -11.96
CA PHE A 268 0.62 5.75 -11.91
C PHE A 268 0.71 4.97 -10.61
N HIS A 269 -0.42 4.87 -9.91
CA HIS A 269 -0.53 4.07 -8.71
C HIS A 269 -1.79 3.22 -8.77
N LYS A 270 -1.62 1.92 -8.62
CA LYS A 270 -2.71 0.96 -8.53
C LYS A 270 -2.43 -0.04 -7.42
N THR A 271 -3.43 -0.34 -6.63
CA THR A 271 -3.35 -1.29 -5.52
C THR A 271 -4.43 -2.36 -5.66
N PHE A 272 -4.19 -3.47 -5.03
CA PHE A 272 -5.16 -4.54 -4.86
C PHE A 272 -5.08 -5.06 -3.43
N ILE A 273 -6.21 -5.18 -2.77
CA ILE A 273 -6.34 -5.81 -1.47
C ILE A 273 -7.65 -6.58 -1.39
N GLU A 274 -7.58 -7.80 -0.89
CA GLU A 274 -8.74 -8.65 -0.62
C GLU A 274 -8.61 -9.20 0.80
N ILE A 275 -9.66 -9.07 1.59
CA ILE A 275 -9.73 -9.51 3.00
C ILE A 275 -10.84 -10.52 3.14
N ASP A 276 -10.47 -11.72 3.58
CA ASP A 276 -11.38 -12.84 3.83
C ASP A 276 -11.02 -13.58 5.13
N GLU A 277 -11.66 -14.71 5.36
CA GLU A 277 -11.50 -15.52 6.57
C GLU A 277 -10.08 -16.05 6.75
N ASP A 278 -9.36 -16.31 5.68
CA ASP A 278 -8.02 -16.90 5.70
C ASP A 278 -6.93 -15.81 5.85
N GLY A 279 -7.21 -14.55 5.48
CA GLY A 279 -6.24 -13.45 5.55
C GLY A 279 -6.40 -12.39 4.46
N THR A 280 -5.29 -11.73 4.14
CA THR A 280 -5.15 -10.92 2.94
C THR A 280 -4.76 -11.86 1.81
N GLU A 281 -5.69 -12.13 0.90
CA GLU A 281 -5.53 -13.05 -0.23
C GLU A 281 -4.90 -14.42 0.13
N ALA A 282 -5.36 -15.07 1.19
CA ALA A 282 -4.81 -16.35 1.63
C ALA A 282 -5.56 -17.55 1.01
N ALA A 283 -4.83 -18.63 0.74
CA ALA A 283 -5.41 -19.94 0.44
C ALA A 283 -5.53 -20.77 1.72
N ALA A 284 -6.67 -21.39 1.92
CA ALA A 284 -7.05 -22.09 3.15
C ALA A 284 -6.00 -23.08 3.68
N ALA A 285 -5.63 -22.91 4.95
CA ALA A 285 -4.99 -23.94 5.76
C ALA A 285 -5.83 -24.11 7.03
N THR A 286 -6.55 -25.20 7.14
CA THR A 286 -7.40 -25.50 8.30
C THR A 286 -6.54 -25.96 9.46
N ALA A 287 -6.38 -25.15 10.49
CA ALA A 287 -5.81 -25.57 11.78
C ALA A 287 -6.93 -25.63 12.81
N VAL A 288 -7.23 -26.83 13.31
CA VAL A 288 -8.13 -27.03 14.46
C VAL A 288 -7.31 -26.90 15.73
N VAL A 289 -7.55 -25.86 16.52
CA VAL A 289 -6.95 -25.69 17.84
C VAL A 289 -7.94 -26.16 18.88
N MET A 290 -7.60 -27.28 19.59
CA MET A 290 -8.35 -27.72 20.76
C MET A 290 -7.93 -26.88 21.98
N MET A 291 -8.85 -26.10 22.53
CA MET A 291 -8.65 -25.40 23.78
C MET A 291 -9.07 -26.22 24.98
N ARG A 292 -8.24 -26.23 26.03
CA ARG A 292 -8.55 -26.78 27.36
C ARG A 292 -9.30 -25.70 28.16
N ALA A 293 -10.49 -26.02 28.63
CA ALA A 293 -11.28 -25.14 29.49
C ALA A 293 -10.63 -25.01 30.87
N MET A 294 -10.22 -23.80 31.25
CA MET A 294 -9.89 -23.43 32.64
C MET A 294 -10.48 -22.04 32.90
N SER A 295 -11.39 -21.95 33.86
CA SER A 295 -12.13 -20.78 34.36
C SER A 295 -12.98 -20.05 33.28
N MET A 296 -14.15 -19.55 33.68
CA MET A 296 -14.98 -18.72 32.80
C MET A 296 -14.21 -17.42 32.50
N PRO A 297 -13.78 -17.19 31.25
CA PRO A 297 -13.16 -15.94 30.89
C PRO A 297 -14.18 -14.79 30.99
N ALA A 298 -13.72 -13.59 31.31
CA ALA A 298 -14.55 -12.38 31.24
C ALA A 298 -15.22 -12.28 29.85
N ASP A 299 -16.40 -11.67 29.80
CA ASP A 299 -17.11 -11.43 28.53
C ASP A 299 -16.23 -10.64 27.58
N PRO A 300 -16.14 -11.04 26.30
CA PRO A 300 -15.30 -10.36 25.33
C PRO A 300 -15.85 -8.97 25.01
N VAL A 301 -14.96 -8.03 24.72
CA VAL A 301 -15.33 -6.74 24.15
C VAL A 301 -15.90 -6.97 22.76
N LYS A 302 -17.13 -6.56 22.52
CA LYS A 302 -17.76 -6.69 21.19
C LYS A 302 -17.36 -5.52 20.30
N VAL A 303 -16.80 -5.82 19.13
CA VAL A 303 -16.45 -4.84 18.08
C VAL A 303 -17.08 -5.29 16.77
N VAL A 304 -18.02 -4.49 16.27
CA VAL A 304 -18.72 -4.76 15.00
C VAL A 304 -18.35 -3.65 14.03
N ILE A 305 -17.73 -4.03 12.91
CA ILE A 305 -17.34 -3.11 11.85
C ILE A 305 -18.51 -2.98 10.87
N ASP A 306 -19.50 -2.19 11.25
CA ASP A 306 -20.79 -2.05 10.56
C ASP A 306 -20.98 -0.72 9.83
N ARG A 307 -19.91 0.05 9.67
CA ARG A 307 -19.89 1.38 9.03
C ARG A 307 -18.52 1.70 8.47
N PRO A 308 -18.38 2.78 7.67
CA PRO A 308 -17.09 3.17 7.07
C PRO A 308 -15.95 3.23 8.08
N PHE A 309 -14.85 2.61 7.74
CA PHE A 309 -13.66 2.50 8.58
C PHE A 309 -12.37 2.71 7.79
N LEU A 310 -11.29 2.99 8.51
CA LEU A 310 -9.95 3.02 7.97
C LEU A 310 -9.21 1.74 8.33
N PHE A 311 -8.27 1.35 7.48
CA PHE A 311 -7.37 0.25 7.79
C PHE A 311 -5.93 0.59 7.40
N ALA A 312 -5.00 -0.05 8.07
CA ALA A 312 -3.60 -0.04 7.68
C ALA A 312 -3.02 -1.46 7.77
N ILE A 313 -2.02 -1.75 6.93
CA ILE A 313 -1.16 -2.91 7.10
C ILE A 313 0.20 -2.38 7.49
N GLN A 314 0.71 -2.82 8.64
CA GLN A 314 1.92 -2.28 9.24
C GLN A 314 2.96 -3.35 9.49
N HIS A 315 4.22 -3.00 9.26
CA HIS A 315 5.37 -3.71 9.80
C HIS A 315 5.63 -3.21 11.23
N ARG A 316 5.32 -4.04 12.21
CA ARG A 316 5.34 -3.69 13.64
C ARG A 316 6.71 -3.21 14.13
N PRO A 317 7.84 -3.91 13.83
CA PRO A 317 9.15 -3.50 14.36
C PRO A 317 9.61 -2.13 13.89
N SER A 318 9.30 -1.72 12.65
CA SER A 318 9.71 -0.42 12.12
C SER A 318 8.62 0.64 12.19
N GLY A 319 7.36 0.28 12.47
CA GLY A 319 6.21 1.17 12.38
C GLY A 319 5.83 1.55 10.94
N THR A 320 6.48 0.96 9.93
CA THR A 320 6.21 1.28 8.52
C THR A 320 4.80 0.87 8.13
N CYS A 321 4.05 1.81 7.58
CA CYS A 321 2.75 1.55 6.97
C CYS A 321 2.95 1.12 5.52
N LEU A 322 2.56 -0.12 5.19
CA LEU A 322 2.66 -0.69 3.85
C LEU A 322 1.42 -0.39 3.01
N PHE A 323 0.25 -0.44 3.64
CA PHE A 323 -1.04 -0.11 3.04
C PHE A 323 -1.81 0.78 3.99
N LEU A 324 -2.49 1.76 3.44
CA LEU A 324 -3.43 2.62 4.14
C LEU A 324 -4.64 2.82 3.24
N GLY A 325 -5.82 2.56 3.76
CA GLY A 325 -7.03 2.68 2.99
C GLY A 325 -8.26 2.92 3.83
N ARG A 326 -9.38 3.12 3.14
CA ARG A 326 -10.71 3.23 3.74
C ARG A 326 -11.68 2.30 3.02
N VAL A 327 -12.58 1.72 3.78
CA VAL A 327 -13.70 0.93 3.26
C VAL A 327 -14.97 1.73 3.52
N VAL A 328 -15.62 2.16 2.44
CA VAL A 328 -16.89 2.91 2.49
C VAL A 328 -18.06 2.08 2.00
N ASP A 329 -17.75 1.06 1.22
CA ASP A 329 -18.69 0.09 0.64
C ASP A 329 -17.93 -1.23 0.46
N PRO A 330 -18.13 -2.21 1.36
CA PRO A 330 -17.43 -3.50 1.27
C PRO A 330 -17.88 -4.38 0.10
N GLY A 331 -19.02 -4.09 -0.52
CA GLY A 331 -19.55 -4.82 -1.67
C GLY A 331 -19.01 -4.32 -3.01
N LYS A 332 -18.29 -3.19 -3.04
CA LYS A 332 -17.66 -2.67 -4.26
C LYS A 332 -16.18 -2.95 -4.28
N PRO A 333 -15.68 -3.53 -5.40
CA PRO A 333 -14.25 -3.76 -5.59
C PRO A 333 -13.45 -2.48 -5.78
#